data_d18a0134a0b20f33d82b9af4727a7669
#
_entry.id   d18a0134a0b20f33d82b9af4727a7669
#
_cell.length_a   1.000
_cell.length_b   1.000
_cell.length_c   1.000
_cell.angle_alpha   90.00
_cell.angle_beta   90.00
_cell.angle_gamma   90.00
#
_symmetry.space_group_name_H-M   'P 1'
#
loop_
_entity.id
_entity.type
_entity.pdbx_description
1 polymer ?
#
loop_
_entity_poly.entity_id
_entity_poly.type
_entity_poly.pdbx_seq_one_letter_code
_entity_poly.pdbx_strand_id
1 'polypeptide(L)'
;MLESPWLRIGWRNLGRNRKRTTLTALGLAVGFSANVLIVGWSEGLMAEMVESATSLVNGQIEIHDAEFRPDRSMFDTIGGRAGVDVDALLRAVDADTAVVASAPRVYAGGLVSSGEATSAGMFMGIDPARELVVTRFLDQLVEGRLPVSGQNELVVGEEMARQLSAAVGDELVVVA
;
A
#
# COMPACT_ATOMS: atom_id res chain seq x y z
N MET A 1 14.95 17.49 -48.37
CA MET A 1 13.56 17.90 -48.04
C MET A 1 13.51 19.19 -47.26
N LEU A 2 13.99 20.29 -47.76
CA LEU A 2 13.80 21.65 -47.21
C LEU A 2 13.55 22.59 -48.38
N GLU A 3 12.45 22.35 -49.11
CA GLU A 3 12.14 23.09 -50.36
C GLU A 3 11.27 24.34 -50.13
N SER A 4 10.95 24.67 -48.85
CA SER A 4 10.22 25.89 -48.60
C SER A 4 11.16 27.09 -48.47
N PRO A 5 10.98 28.14 -49.28
CA PRO A 5 11.79 29.37 -49.22
C PRO A 5 11.78 30.00 -47.81
N TRP A 6 10.68 29.84 -47.08
CA TRP A 6 10.48 30.38 -45.74
C TRP A 6 11.37 29.71 -44.71
N LEU A 7 11.59 28.39 -44.81
CA LEU A 7 12.49 27.66 -43.93
C LEU A 7 13.94 28.07 -44.13
N ARG A 8 14.33 28.33 -45.38
CA ARG A 8 15.70 28.76 -45.71
C ARG A 8 15.98 30.19 -45.21
N ILE A 9 14.99 31.09 -45.29
CA ILE A 9 15.11 32.44 -44.74
C ILE A 9 15.17 32.40 -43.20
N GLY A 10 14.33 31.55 -42.54
CA GLY A 10 14.36 31.34 -41.10
C GLY A 10 15.71 30.85 -40.61
N TRP A 11 16.27 29.81 -41.25
CA TRP A 11 17.58 29.26 -40.91
C TRP A 11 18.72 30.28 -41.03
N ARG A 12 18.68 31.08 -42.08
CA ARG A 12 19.70 32.15 -42.30
C ARG A 12 19.57 33.27 -41.26
N ASN A 13 18.38 33.59 -40.82
CA ASN A 13 18.15 34.56 -39.73
C ASN A 13 18.64 34.08 -38.36
N LEU A 14 18.47 32.79 -38.03
CA LEU A 14 19.02 32.18 -36.83
C LEU A 14 20.52 32.31 -36.77
N GLY A 15 21.22 32.05 -37.92
CA GLY A 15 22.67 32.14 -38.02
C GLY A 15 23.23 33.57 -37.92
N ARG A 16 22.45 34.60 -38.31
CA ARG A 16 22.87 36.00 -38.28
C ARG A 16 22.94 36.60 -36.87
N ASN A 17 22.08 36.13 -35.93
CA ASN A 17 22.00 36.67 -34.58
C ASN A 17 22.27 35.59 -33.54
N ARG A 18 23.42 34.94 -33.62
CA ARG A 18 23.80 33.77 -32.83
C ARG A 18 23.61 33.94 -31.33
N LYS A 19 24.00 35.08 -30.72
CA LYS A 19 23.87 35.34 -29.30
C LYS A 19 22.43 35.28 -28.83
N ARG A 20 21.51 35.95 -29.58
CA ARG A 20 20.08 35.96 -29.24
C ARG A 20 19.44 34.57 -29.44
N THR A 21 19.78 33.90 -30.53
CA THR A 21 19.30 32.55 -30.84
C THR A 21 19.76 31.56 -29.79
N THR A 22 21.02 31.59 -29.38
CA THR A 22 21.55 30.69 -28.34
C THR A 22 20.88 30.95 -26.97
N LEU A 23 20.67 32.22 -26.59
CA LEU A 23 20.02 32.56 -25.34
C LEU A 23 18.57 32.05 -25.32
N THR A 24 17.84 32.24 -26.41
CA THR A 24 16.45 31.74 -26.53
C THR A 24 16.41 30.19 -26.53
N ALA A 25 17.33 29.54 -27.25
CA ALA A 25 17.44 28.10 -27.29
C ALA A 25 17.77 27.50 -25.93
N LEU A 26 18.69 28.12 -25.17
CA LEU A 26 19.01 27.71 -23.81
C LEU A 26 17.80 27.89 -22.86
N GLY A 27 17.08 29.01 -22.96
CA GLY A 27 15.86 29.21 -22.17
C GLY A 27 14.80 28.17 -22.44
N LEU A 28 14.56 27.85 -23.71
CA LEU A 28 13.65 26.77 -24.12
C LEU A 28 14.13 25.40 -23.65
N ALA A 29 15.42 25.11 -23.79
CA ALA A 29 16.00 23.83 -23.36
C ALA A 29 15.86 23.63 -21.84
N VAL A 30 16.16 24.66 -21.05
CA VAL A 30 15.99 24.62 -19.58
C VAL A 30 14.53 24.44 -19.21
N GLY A 31 13.62 25.22 -19.82
CA GLY A 31 12.18 25.11 -19.55
C GLY A 31 11.63 23.74 -19.92
N PHE A 32 12.03 23.21 -21.07
CA PHE A 32 11.61 21.87 -21.49
C PHE A 32 12.19 20.77 -20.58
N SER A 33 13.47 20.86 -20.22
CA SER A 33 14.11 19.91 -19.30
C SER A 33 13.45 19.93 -17.92
N ALA A 34 13.14 21.11 -17.40
CA ALA A 34 12.42 21.23 -16.13
C ALA A 34 11.02 20.59 -16.19
N ASN A 35 10.30 20.79 -17.30
CA ASN A 35 9.00 20.18 -17.50
C ASN A 35 9.09 18.65 -17.53
N VAL A 36 10.02 18.08 -18.28
CA VAL A 36 10.23 16.63 -18.36
C VAL A 36 10.58 16.05 -16.99
N LEU A 37 11.44 16.74 -16.23
CA LEU A 37 11.79 16.30 -14.86
C LEU A 37 10.59 16.32 -13.92
N ILE A 38 9.77 17.37 -13.96
CA ILE A 38 8.58 17.47 -13.10
C ILE A 38 7.57 16.38 -13.43
N VAL A 39 7.29 16.15 -14.71
CA VAL A 39 6.35 15.11 -15.14
C VAL A 39 6.87 13.73 -14.76
N GLY A 40 8.14 13.41 -15.07
CA GLY A 40 8.72 12.13 -14.71
C GLY A 40 8.77 11.87 -13.20
N TRP A 41 9.08 12.90 -12.41
CA TRP A 41 9.00 12.80 -10.95
C TRP A 41 7.57 12.55 -10.47
N SER A 42 6.60 13.32 -10.99
CA SER A 42 5.20 13.17 -10.60
C SER A 42 4.66 11.77 -10.91
N GLU A 43 4.97 11.22 -12.08
CA GLU A 43 4.59 9.86 -12.46
C GLU A 43 5.28 8.81 -11.56
N GLY A 44 6.57 8.99 -11.27
CA GLY A 44 7.30 8.11 -10.37
C GLY A 44 6.74 8.10 -8.95
N LEU A 45 6.45 9.28 -8.38
CA LEU A 45 5.82 9.38 -7.06
C LEU A 45 4.44 8.73 -7.03
N MET A 46 3.62 8.93 -8.07
CA MET A 46 2.30 8.31 -8.13
C MET A 46 2.39 6.79 -8.19
N ALA A 47 3.29 6.25 -9.00
CA ALA A 47 3.53 4.81 -9.08
C ALA A 47 3.99 4.23 -7.74
N GLU A 48 4.93 4.89 -7.07
CA GLU A 48 5.42 4.47 -5.75
C GLU A 48 4.34 4.56 -4.67
N MET A 49 3.49 5.60 -4.69
CA MET A 49 2.37 5.71 -3.76
C MET A 49 1.35 4.58 -3.94
N VAL A 50 1.01 4.25 -5.18
CA VAL A 50 0.09 3.14 -5.48
C VAL A 50 0.71 1.81 -5.05
N GLU A 51 1.96 1.56 -5.40
CA GLU A 51 2.67 0.34 -5.00
C GLU A 51 2.76 0.22 -3.48
N SER A 52 3.12 1.29 -2.78
CA SER A 52 3.19 1.30 -1.32
C SER A 52 1.82 1.06 -0.69
N ALA A 53 0.77 1.69 -1.18
CA ALA A 53 -0.58 1.50 -0.64
C ALA A 53 -1.10 0.07 -0.84
N THR A 54 -0.80 -0.55 -1.99
CA THR A 54 -1.26 -1.90 -2.31
C THR A 54 -0.38 -3.00 -1.71
N SER A 55 0.93 -2.79 -1.62
CA SER A 55 1.86 -3.81 -1.12
C SER A 55 2.01 -3.81 0.40
N LEU A 56 1.83 -2.65 1.06
CA LEU A 56 2.08 -2.57 2.51
C LEU A 56 0.93 -3.14 3.33
N VAL A 57 -0.33 -2.82 3.01
CA VAL A 57 -1.44 -3.14 3.91
C VAL A 57 -2.61 -3.85 3.22
N ASN A 58 -3.08 -3.35 2.07
CA ASN A 58 -4.39 -3.74 1.56
C ASN A 58 -4.38 -4.84 0.50
N GLY A 59 -3.23 -5.10 -0.13
CA GLY A 59 -3.23 -5.91 -1.35
C GLY A 59 -3.82 -5.14 -2.55
N GLN A 60 -3.91 -5.78 -3.70
CA GLN A 60 -4.42 -5.15 -4.93
C GLN A 60 -5.95 -5.18 -5.04
N ILE A 61 -6.58 -6.21 -4.48
CA ILE A 61 -8.02 -6.43 -4.51
C ILE A 61 -8.48 -6.87 -3.13
N GLU A 62 -9.56 -6.29 -2.65
CA GLU A 62 -10.23 -6.71 -1.43
C GLU A 62 -11.61 -7.26 -1.76
N ILE A 63 -11.94 -8.39 -1.16
CA ILE A 63 -13.25 -9.02 -1.27
C ILE A 63 -13.96 -8.84 0.06
N HIS A 64 -15.14 -8.26 0.03
CA HIS A 64 -15.98 -8.03 1.20
C HIS A 64 -17.38 -8.60 0.97
N ASP A 65 -18.15 -8.72 2.05
CA ASP A 65 -19.58 -8.98 1.96
C ASP A 65 -20.30 -7.85 1.19
N ALA A 66 -21.39 -8.16 0.51
CA ALA A 66 -22.16 -7.19 -0.25
C ALA A 66 -22.72 -6.05 0.64
N GLU A 67 -22.98 -6.32 1.89
CA GLU A 67 -23.51 -5.35 2.86
C GLU A 67 -22.41 -4.47 3.48
N PHE A 68 -21.15 -4.81 3.29
CA PHE A 68 -20.01 -4.00 3.79
C PHE A 68 -20.05 -2.55 3.33
N ARG A 69 -20.60 -2.26 2.15
CA ARG A 69 -20.85 -0.90 1.66
C ARG A 69 -22.33 -0.54 1.83
N PRO A 70 -22.68 0.71 2.24
CA PRO A 70 -21.81 1.91 2.30
C PRO A 70 -21.06 2.10 3.63
N ASP A 71 -21.48 1.43 4.70
CA ASP A 71 -21.12 1.81 6.08
C ASP A 71 -19.73 1.31 6.50
N ARG A 72 -19.12 0.42 5.75
CA ARG A 72 -17.82 -0.22 6.04
C ARG A 72 -17.76 -0.78 7.46
N SER A 73 -18.83 -1.40 7.88
CA SER A 73 -18.92 -2.00 9.20
C SER A 73 -18.03 -3.25 9.31
N MET A 74 -17.20 -3.31 10.33
CA MET A 74 -16.38 -4.50 10.60
C MET A 74 -17.23 -5.74 10.98
N PHE A 75 -18.52 -5.56 11.26
CA PHE A 75 -19.44 -6.66 11.57
C PHE A 75 -20.04 -7.31 10.33
N ASP A 76 -19.93 -6.68 9.17
CA ASP A 76 -20.39 -7.23 7.89
C ASP A 76 -19.28 -8.10 7.29
N THR A 77 -19.13 -9.29 7.85
CA THR A 77 -18.07 -10.23 7.51
C THR A 77 -18.55 -11.26 6.48
N ILE A 78 -17.68 -11.65 5.57
CA ILE A 78 -17.92 -12.78 4.69
C ILE A 78 -18.14 -14.04 5.55
N GLY A 79 -19.21 -14.81 5.25
CA GLY A 79 -19.56 -16.00 6.01
C GLY A 79 -20.38 -15.74 7.27
N GLY A 80 -20.63 -14.46 7.61
CA GLY A 80 -21.49 -14.10 8.73
C GLY A 80 -22.97 -14.43 8.50
N ARG A 81 -23.80 -13.39 8.24
CA ARG A 81 -25.26 -13.55 8.05
C ARG A 81 -25.65 -14.31 6.79
N ALA A 82 -24.88 -14.20 5.72
CA ALA A 82 -25.19 -14.85 4.44
C ALA A 82 -24.81 -16.33 4.38
N GLY A 83 -24.12 -16.88 5.39
CA GLY A 83 -23.74 -18.29 5.45
C GLY A 83 -22.80 -18.72 4.32
N VAL A 84 -21.97 -17.83 3.79
CA VAL A 84 -20.99 -18.14 2.77
C VAL A 84 -19.90 -19.03 3.36
N ASP A 85 -19.58 -20.12 2.68
CA ASP A 85 -18.45 -20.98 3.03
C ASP A 85 -17.14 -20.28 2.64
N VAL A 86 -16.45 -19.73 3.63
CA VAL A 86 -15.20 -18.98 3.45
C VAL A 86 -14.09 -19.84 2.88
N ASP A 87 -14.02 -21.12 3.27
CA ASP A 87 -13.02 -22.05 2.74
C ASP A 87 -13.27 -22.38 1.27
N ALA A 88 -14.55 -22.50 0.88
CA ALA A 88 -14.91 -22.70 -0.52
C ALA A 88 -14.58 -21.45 -1.35
N LEU A 89 -14.83 -20.26 -0.81
CA LEU A 89 -14.48 -18.99 -1.44
C LEU A 89 -12.96 -18.89 -1.63
N LEU A 90 -12.17 -19.15 -0.59
CA LEU A 90 -10.71 -19.10 -0.67
C LEU A 90 -10.18 -20.08 -1.72
N ARG A 91 -10.71 -21.31 -1.75
CA ARG A 91 -10.33 -22.29 -2.80
C ARG A 91 -10.66 -21.81 -4.21
N ALA A 92 -11.80 -21.14 -4.37
CA ALA A 92 -12.20 -20.60 -5.67
C ALA A 92 -11.30 -19.44 -6.12
N VAL A 93 -10.93 -18.56 -5.19
CA VAL A 93 -10.00 -17.44 -5.44
C VAL A 93 -8.60 -17.96 -5.77
N ASP A 94 -8.09 -18.91 -4.98
CA ASP A 94 -6.75 -19.50 -5.18
C ASP A 94 -6.66 -20.33 -6.48
N ALA A 95 -7.79 -20.80 -7.02
CA ALA A 95 -7.83 -21.54 -8.28
C ALA A 95 -7.81 -20.63 -9.52
N ASP A 96 -8.04 -19.32 -9.37
CA ASP A 96 -8.00 -18.39 -10.50
C ASP A 96 -6.54 -18.08 -10.88
N THR A 97 -6.22 -18.28 -12.14
CA THR A 97 -4.86 -18.07 -12.68
C THR A 97 -4.40 -16.61 -12.68
N ALA A 98 -5.32 -15.66 -12.53
CA ALA A 98 -5.02 -14.23 -12.40
C ALA A 98 -4.64 -13.85 -10.97
N VAL A 99 -4.93 -14.70 -9.98
CA VAL A 99 -4.61 -14.46 -8.57
C VAL A 99 -3.26 -15.09 -8.24
N VAL A 100 -2.34 -14.27 -7.77
CA VAL A 100 -1.00 -14.73 -7.35
C VAL A 100 -1.04 -15.30 -5.94
N ALA A 101 -1.76 -14.67 -5.04
CA ALA A 101 -1.95 -15.11 -3.65
C ALA A 101 -3.18 -14.44 -3.04
N SER A 102 -3.76 -15.09 -2.03
CA SER A 102 -4.86 -14.55 -1.24
C SER A 102 -4.63 -14.80 0.24
N ALA A 103 -5.07 -13.87 1.09
CA ALA A 103 -5.00 -13.98 2.54
C ALA A 103 -6.31 -13.53 3.19
N PRO A 104 -6.95 -14.39 4.00
CA PRO A 104 -8.11 -14.00 4.77
C PRO A 104 -7.68 -13.17 5.97
N ARG A 105 -8.48 -12.15 6.29
CA ARG A 105 -8.30 -11.29 7.46
C ARG A 105 -9.58 -11.20 8.27
N VAL A 106 -9.43 -11.11 9.58
CA VAL A 106 -10.54 -10.85 10.50
C VAL A 106 -10.21 -9.61 11.31
N TYR A 107 -11.16 -8.70 11.42
CA TYR A 107 -11.00 -7.48 12.21
C TYR A 107 -11.92 -7.50 13.42
N ALA A 108 -11.39 -7.08 14.56
CA ALA A 108 -12.15 -6.91 15.79
C ALA A 108 -11.64 -5.68 16.54
N GLY A 109 -12.55 -5.00 17.23
CA GLY A 109 -12.19 -3.94 18.18
C GLY A 109 -12.23 -4.48 19.60
N GLY A 110 -11.30 -4.02 20.46
CA GLY A 110 -11.31 -4.47 21.85
C GLY A 110 -10.27 -3.76 22.71
N LEU A 111 -9.99 -4.36 23.86
CA LEU A 111 -9.05 -3.85 24.85
C LEU A 111 -7.88 -4.81 25.00
N VAL A 112 -6.69 -4.26 25.15
CA VAL A 112 -5.47 -4.98 25.52
C VAL A 112 -5.02 -4.48 26.88
N SER A 113 -4.72 -5.38 27.79
CA SER A 113 -4.23 -5.06 29.12
C SER A 113 -2.92 -5.78 29.44
N SER A 114 -2.00 -5.04 30.05
CA SER A 114 -0.75 -5.56 30.63
C SER A 114 -0.72 -5.14 32.11
N GLY A 115 -1.14 -6.04 32.99
CA GLY A 115 -1.21 -5.72 34.41
C GLY A 115 -2.12 -4.53 34.72
N GLU A 116 -1.54 -3.37 35.05
CA GLU A 116 -2.31 -2.16 35.42
C GLU A 116 -2.63 -1.25 34.22
N ALA A 117 -1.95 -1.42 33.09
CA ALA A 117 -2.16 -0.59 31.88
C ALA A 117 -3.17 -1.25 30.93
N THR A 118 -4.08 -0.46 30.39
CA THR A 118 -5.07 -0.91 29.40
C THR A 118 -5.14 0.08 28.25
N SER A 119 -5.16 -0.42 27.02
CA SER A 119 -5.30 0.37 25.82
C SER A 119 -6.37 -0.22 24.89
N ALA A 120 -7.14 0.63 24.26
CA ALA A 120 -8.06 0.21 23.20
C ALA A 120 -7.29 -0.01 21.91
N GLY A 121 -7.67 -1.05 21.16
CA GLY A 121 -7.01 -1.39 19.91
C GLY A 121 -7.94 -2.06 18.91
N MET A 122 -7.49 -2.07 17.67
CA MET A 122 -8.06 -2.90 16.62
C MET A 122 -7.18 -4.13 16.44
N PHE A 123 -7.80 -5.28 16.42
CA PHE A 123 -7.14 -6.56 16.18
C PHE A 123 -7.34 -6.94 14.73
N MET A 124 -6.29 -7.47 14.14
CA MET A 124 -6.31 -8.07 12.81
C MET A 124 -5.82 -9.50 12.93
N GLY A 125 -6.75 -10.43 12.79
CA GLY A 125 -6.43 -11.86 12.68
C GLY A 125 -5.99 -12.17 11.27
N ILE A 126 -4.85 -12.84 11.14
CA ILE A 126 -4.22 -13.18 9.86
C ILE A 126 -3.73 -14.62 9.86
N ASP A 127 -3.56 -15.19 8.67
CA ASP A 127 -2.71 -16.35 8.45
C ASP A 127 -1.31 -15.86 8.05
N PRO A 128 -0.29 -15.95 8.93
CA PRO A 128 1.03 -15.38 8.66
C PRO A 128 1.68 -15.96 7.39
N ALA A 129 1.45 -17.22 7.08
CA ALA A 129 2.05 -17.86 5.91
C ALA A 129 1.49 -17.32 4.60
N ARG A 130 0.18 -17.03 4.56
CA ARG A 130 -0.49 -16.43 3.40
C ARG A 130 -0.19 -14.93 3.31
N GLU A 131 -0.22 -14.25 4.46
CA GLU A 131 -0.05 -12.80 4.54
C GLU A 131 1.31 -12.34 4.02
N LEU A 132 2.39 -13.07 4.31
CA LEU A 132 3.75 -12.77 3.82
C LEU A 132 3.88 -12.76 2.29
N VAL A 133 2.96 -13.42 1.58
CA VAL A 133 2.95 -13.43 0.10
C VAL A 133 2.11 -12.28 -0.46
N VAL A 134 1.06 -11.87 0.27
CA VAL A 134 0.11 -10.85 -0.19
C VAL A 134 0.59 -9.44 0.13
N THR A 135 1.13 -9.24 1.33
CA THR A 135 1.57 -7.92 1.78
C THR A 135 2.92 -7.95 2.49
N ARG A 136 3.49 -6.77 2.68
CA ARG A 136 4.82 -6.59 3.26
C ARG A 136 4.79 -5.94 4.65
N PHE A 137 3.60 -5.77 5.27
CA PHE A 137 3.56 -5.11 6.58
C PHE A 137 4.25 -5.94 7.67
N LEU A 138 4.28 -7.27 7.54
CA LEU A 138 4.99 -8.15 8.46
C LEU A 138 6.53 -8.04 8.35
N ASP A 139 7.04 -7.50 7.23
CA ASP A 139 8.47 -7.19 7.08
C ASP A 139 8.91 -6.03 8.00
N GLN A 140 7.95 -5.27 8.54
CA GLN A 140 8.19 -4.16 9.45
C GLN A 140 8.36 -4.61 10.92
N LEU A 141 8.44 -5.91 11.17
CA LEU A 141 8.68 -6.41 12.53
C LEU A 141 10.07 -5.97 13.01
N VAL A 142 10.11 -5.18 14.07
CA VAL A 142 11.32 -4.58 14.61
C VAL A 142 11.96 -5.51 15.64
N GLU A 143 11.14 -6.18 16.46
CA GLU A 143 11.60 -7.03 17.56
C GLU A 143 10.71 -8.26 17.70
N GLY A 144 11.30 -9.39 18.10
CA GLY A 144 10.57 -10.64 18.27
C GLY A 144 10.50 -11.49 17.01
N ARG A 145 9.42 -12.24 16.85
CA ARG A 145 9.14 -13.11 15.70
C ARG A 145 7.66 -13.06 15.32
N LEU A 146 7.36 -13.54 14.16
CA LEU A 146 5.96 -13.71 13.73
C LEU A 146 5.24 -14.76 14.57
N PRO A 147 3.95 -14.58 14.85
CA PRO A 147 3.16 -15.53 15.61
C PRO A 147 3.01 -16.85 14.85
N VAL A 148 2.96 -17.94 15.59
CA VAL A 148 2.75 -19.27 15.04
C VAL A 148 1.26 -19.58 15.04
N SER A 149 0.77 -20.04 13.91
CA SER A 149 -0.65 -20.44 13.77
C SER A 149 -1.03 -21.47 14.82
N GLY A 150 -2.18 -21.26 15.47
CA GLY A 150 -2.70 -22.13 16.52
C GLY A 150 -2.10 -21.90 17.90
N GLN A 151 -1.23 -20.91 18.08
CA GLN A 151 -0.73 -20.47 19.39
C GLN A 151 -1.37 -19.13 19.77
N ASN A 152 -1.48 -18.88 21.09
CA ASN A 152 -2.00 -17.62 21.62
C ASN A 152 -0.87 -16.58 21.62
N GLU A 153 -0.48 -16.13 20.46
CA GLU A 153 0.57 -15.14 20.26
C GLU A 153 0.04 -13.97 19.45
N LEU A 154 0.53 -12.78 19.73
CA LEU A 154 0.18 -11.58 18.99
C LEU A 154 1.40 -10.70 18.76
N VAL A 155 1.33 -9.92 17.68
CA VAL A 155 2.25 -8.81 17.42
C VAL A 155 1.56 -7.53 17.81
N VAL A 156 2.26 -6.67 18.53
CA VAL A 156 1.74 -5.40 19.03
C VAL A 156 2.49 -4.27 18.36
N GLY A 157 1.78 -3.21 17.94
CA GLY A 157 2.44 -2.01 17.42
C GLY A 157 3.32 -1.36 18.52
N GLU A 158 4.45 -0.81 18.11
CA GLU A 158 5.45 -0.21 19.01
C GLU A 158 4.83 0.82 19.99
N GLU A 159 3.94 1.66 19.48
CA GLU A 159 3.28 2.68 20.31
C GLU A 159 2.38 2.06 21.39
N MET A 160 1.62 1.01 21.05
CA MET A 160 0.78 0.30 21.99
C MET A 160 1.64 -0.46 23.02
N ALA A 161 2.72 -1.12 22.60
CA ALA A 161 3.66 -1.78 23.49
C ALA A 161 4.24 -0.79 24.51
N ARG A 162 4.60 0.41 24.08
CA ARG A 162 5.08 1.49 24.94
C ARG A 162 4.01 1.95 25.93
N GLN A 163 2.76 2.14 25.49
CA GLN A 163 1.64 2.51 26.39
C GLN A 163 1.33 1.46 27.43
N LEU A 164 1.46 0.19 27.07
CA LEU A 164 1.24 -0.94 27.97
C LEU A 164 2.48 -1.27 28.81
N SER A 165 3.61 -0.63 28.56
CA SER A 165 4.92 -0.96 29.14
C SER A 165 5.27 -2.45 28.95
N ALA A 166 4.88 -3.02 27.81
CA ALA A 166 5.02 -4.42 27.49
C ALA A 166 6.26 -4.68 26.62
N ALA A 167 6.98 -5.75 26.91
CA ALA A 167 8.12 -6.24 26.15
C ALA A 167 7.81 -7.57 25.45
N VAL A 168 8.70 -7.98 24.54
CA VAL A 168 8.57 -9.29 23.88
C VAL A 168 8.67 -10.42 24.91
N GLY A 169 7.64 -11.27 24.94
CA GLY A 169 7.53 -12.39 25.88
C GLY A 169 6.59 -12.14 27.05
N ASP A 170 6.09 -10.91 27.19
CA ASP A 170 5.10 -10.61 28.22
C ASP A 170 3.72 -11.16 27.87
N GLU A 171 2.94 -11.47 28.90
CA GLU A 171 1.57 -11.93 28.77
C GLU A 171 0.61 -10.73 28.75
N LEU A 172 -0.24 -10.68 27.70
CA LEU A 172 -1.25 -9.66 27.53
C LEU A 172 -2.64 -10.29 27.58
N VAL A 173 -3.57 -9.60 28.23
CA VAL A 173 -4.99 -9.98 28.25
C VAL A 173 -5.72 -9.21 27.16
N VAL A 174 -6.39 -9.95 26.28
CA VAL A 174 -7.18 -9.39 25.17
C VAL A 174 -8.65 -9.65 25.44
N VAL A 175 -9.48 -8.59 25.31
CA VAL A 175 -10.93 -8.63 25.41
C VAL A 175 -11.49 -7.97 24.15
N ALA A 176 -12.05 -8.78 23.23
CA ALA A 176 -12.61 -8.36 21.94
C ALA A 176 -14.08 -8.77 21.81
#